data_013e535a14270c2f266f22559c7ce98b
#
_entry.id   013e535a14270c2f266f22559c7ce98b
#
_cell.length_a   1.000
_cell.length_b   1.000
_cell.length_c   1.000
_cell.angle_alpha   90.00
_cell.angle_beta   90.00
_cell.angle_gamma   90.00
#
_symmetry.space_group_name_H-M   'P 1'
#
loop_
_entity.id
_entity.type
_entity.pdbx_description
1 polymer ?
#
loop_
_entity_poly.entity_id
_entity_poly.type
_entity_poly.pdbx_seq_one_letter_code
_entity_poly.pdbx_strand_id
1 'polypeptide(L)'
;MASYLSFWDYIVFGTILLISAMIGLYYRFTGGRQKTVQEYMLANGKMSSLPVAFSLMASFMSAITILGVSSENYMYGTQFVVINISYILGTPIVAYVYLPVFYRLKAISVYEYLEHRFGTATRLVASAAFSLQMILYMGIVLYAPSLALSAVTGLNKVGAILSVGLVCTFYSSLGGMKAVLITDVFQSLLMFAAVYCVIIKGSIDMGGIGQIWSIAEQGHRIEFFNFSLDPTVRHTVFTQIIGGMFVFLSLYAVNQAQVQRLLTVRDLRNSRMSLWWSLPILIFLSLSTSFAGLTIYAKYRNCDPILTKRICSADQLLPLFVVDSLENIPGLTGLFVAGLLSGSLSTVSSAINSLAAVTWEDYIQPLLKTKRPKPVTVSLINKVLAFGYGLACIGLAFVAENFTGVLQARLLIGFGGPKPPVMRLPGDISCPEGNTTITMTCNSSPPSPKPDSEYFYLFRLSYQWYTLIGFCITITLGCLLSLYYPQKSKVDESLLSPVLNRVLKSFNKQKLNAQSSSESACCSTNGDENEGKDTNDNPDDKDVNDQNHGENPLELDNDLVSSSNSTPIHRRDEETNRIIKT
;
A
#
# COMPACT_ATOMS: atom_id res chain seq x y z
N MET A 1 1.08 -38.09 12.78
CA MET A 1 2.01 -37.37 13.70
C MET A 1 2.04 -35.96 13.20
N ALA A 2 1.80 -34.93 14.03
CA ALA A 2 2.06 -33.57 13.62
C ALA A 2 3.56 -33.49 13.33
N SER A 3 3.97 -33.14 12.10
CA SER A 3 5.36 -32.95 11.79
C SER A 3 5.83 -31.68 12.51
N TYR A 4 6.68 -31.87 13.50
CA TYR A 4 7.28 -30.76 14.22
C TYR A 4 8.41 -30.17 13.38
N LEU A 5 8.55 -28.84 13.44
CA LEU A 5 9.71 -28.16 12.88
C LEU A 5 10.99 -28.78 13.45
N SER A 6 11.97 -29.03 12.57
CA SER A 6 13.29 -29.48 12.93
C SER A 6 14.04 -28.41 13.75
N PHE A 7 15.01 -28.82 14.55
CA PHE A 7 15.91 -27.90 15.25
C PHE A 7 16.56 -26.86 14.32
N TRP A 8 16.92 -27.25 13.10
CA TRP A 8 17.48 -26.37 12.08
C TRP A 8 16.49 -25.30 11.60
N ASP A 9 15.20 -25.61 11.55
CA ASP A 9 14.16 -24.66 11.17
C ASP A 9 14.03 -23.52 12.18
N TYR A 10 14.13 -23.83 13.49
CA TYR A 10 14.14 -22.82 14.54
C TYR A 10 15.40 -21.96 14.52
N ILE A 11 16.58 -22.53 14.19
CA ILE A 11 17.84 -21.78 14.02
C ILE A 11 17.69 -20.79 12.86
N VAL A 12 17.21 -21.22 11.70
CA VAL A 12 17.04 -20.36 10.52
C VAL A 12 16.04 -19.24 10.85
N PHE A 13 14.89 -19.57 11.42
CA PHE A 13 13.88 -18.60 11.82
C PHE A 13 14.44 -17.57 12.82
N GLY A 14 15.09 -18.04 13.90
CA GLY A 14 15.68 -17.18 14.91
C GLY A 14 16.79 -16.28 14.36
N THR A 15 17.62 -16.78 13.45
CA THR A 15 18.69 -16.01 12.80
C THR A 15 18.11 -14.87 11.95
N ILE A 16 17.04 -15.11 11.22
CA ILE A 16 16.38 -14.10 10.38
C ILE A 16 15.76 -13.00 11.25
N LEU A 17 15.13 -13.37 12.36
CA LEU A 17 14.61 -12.40 13.33
C LEU A 17 15.74 -11.58 13.96
N LEU A 18 16.86 -12.21 14.30
CA LEU A 18 18.03 -11.54 14.86
C LEU A 18 18.62 -10.54 13.86
N ILE A 19 18.76 -10.91 12.58
CA ILE A 19 19.24 -9.99 11.52
C ILE A 19 18.33 -8.76 11.45
N SER A 20 17.00 -8.93 11.47
CA SER A 20 16.05 -7.82 11.47
C SER A 20 16.22 -6.89 12.68
N ALA A 21 16.42 -7.46 13.87
CA ALA A 21 16.68 -6.71 15.09
C ALA A 21 18.03 -5.95 15.02
N MET A 22 19.09 -6.59 14.50
CA MET A 22 20.41 -6.00 14.34
C MET A 22 20.42 -4.84 13.35
N ILE A 23 19.66 -4.90 12.25
CA ILE A 23 19.48 -3.76 11.33
C ILE A 23 18.89 -2.56 12.09
N GLY A 24 17.85 -2.77 12.90
CA GLY A 24 17.26 -1.71 13.72
C GLY A 24 18.26 -1.09 14.69
N LEU A 25 19.04 -1.93 15.35
CA LEU A 25 20.09 -1.52 16.29
C LEU A 25 21.21 -0.73 15.59
N TYR A 26 21.65 -1.20 14.43
CA TYR A 26 22.66 -0.52 13.60
C TYR A 26 22.23 0.92 13.29
N TYR A 27 21.00 1.12 12.79
CA TYR A 27 20.52 2.46 12.47
C TYR A 27 20.23 3.32 13.71
N ARG A 28 20.06 2.74 14.88
CA ARG A 28 19.99 3.48 16.13
C ARG A 28 21.31 4.15 16.51
N PHE A 29 22.43 3.51 16.21
CA PHE A 29 23.77 4.00 16.61
C PHE A 29 24.55 4.66 15.48
N THR A 30 24.14 4.53 14.23
CA THR A 30 24.79 5.13 13.05
C THR A 30 24.03 6.36 12.53
N GLY A 31 24.72 7.18 11.75
CA GLY A 31 24.15 8.41 11.16
C GLY A 31 23.82 9.47 12.21
N GLY A 32 22.69 10.16 12.07
CA GLY A 32 22.22 11.21 12.99
C GLY A 32 21.65 10.66 14.30
N ARG A 33 21.70 9.36 14.54
CA ARG A 33 21.20 8.66 15.74
C ARG A 33 19.71 8.88 16.03
N GLN A 34 18.91 9.14 14.98
CA GLN A 34 17.47 9.34 15.07
C GLN A 34 17.07 10.44 16.08
N LYS A 35 17.79 11.58 16.06
CA LYS A 35 17.61 12.68 17.02
C LYS A 35 16.53 13.67 16.61
N THR A 36 16.21 13.76 15.34
CA THR A 36 15.19 14.68 14.82
C THR A 36 13.95 13.94 14.34
N VAL A 37 12.79 14.61 14.35
CA VAL A 37 11.53 14.06 13.82
C VAL A 37 11.65 13.71 12.34
N GLN A 38 12.25 14.60 11.55
CA GLN A 38 12.45 14.37 10.13
C GLN A 38 13.36 13.17 9.86
N GLU A 39 14.41 12.96 10.67
CA GLU A 39 15.24 11.78 10.54
C GLU A 39 14.48 10.51 10.91
N TYR A 40 13.74 10.54 12.02
CA TYR A 40 13.00 9.39 12.52
C TYR A 40 11.83 9.00 11.62
N MET A 41 11.02 9.99 11.15
CA MET A 41 9.80 9.76 10.37
C MET A 41 10.01 9.71 8.87
N LEU A 42 10.97 10.47 8.32
CA LEU A 42 11.17 10.66 6.88
C LEU A 42 12.61 10.34 6.42
N ALA A 43 13.44 9.72 7.27
CA ALA A 43 14.84 9.41 6.94
C ALA A 43 15.64 10.61 6.37
N ASN A 44 15.29 11.84 6.76
CA ASN A 44 15.82 13.12 6.23
C ASN A 44 15.65 13.30 4.70
N GLY A 45 14.75 12.57 4.04
CA GLY A 45 14.57 12.63 2.59
C GLY A 45 15.81 12.19 1.80
N LYS A 46 16.63 11.28 2.33
CA LYS A 46 17.92 10.89 1.69
C LYS A 46 17.94 9.44 1.21
N MET A 47 16.79 8.77 1.18
CA MET A 47 16.70 7.39 0.72
C MET A 47 16.78 7.31 -0.79
N SER A 48 17.41 6.24 -1.30
CA SER A 48 17.42 5.93 -2.73
C SER A 48 16.10 5.28 -3.16
N SER A 49 15.79 5.37 -4.46
CA SER A 49 14.51 4.91 -5.01
C SER A 49 14.31 3.40 -4.89
N LEU A 50 15.37 2.59 -5.02
CA LEU A 50 15.24 1.14 -5.06
C LEU A 50 14.85 0.52 -3.70
N PRO A 51 15.49 0.84 -2.55
CA PRO A 51 15.02 0.38 -1.25
C PRO A 51 13.59 0.80 -0.94
N VAL A 52 13.19 2.02 -1.33
CA VAL A 52 11.81 2.49 -1.17
C VAL A 52 10.84 1.68 -2.04
N ALA A 53 11.23 1.31 -3.26
CA ALA A 53 10.42 0.47 -4.14
C ALA A 53 10.16 -0.91 -3.54
N PHE A 54 11.18 -1.59 -3.01
CA PHE A 54 11.03 -2.85 -2.29
C PHE A 54 10.15 -2.70 -1.05
N SER A 55 10.34 -1.64 -0.29
CA SER A 55 9.55 -1.36 0.91
C SER A 55 8.07 -1.08 0.59
N LEU A 56 7.78 -0.36 -0.49
CA LEU A 56 6.40 -0.15 -0.99
C LEU A 56 5.72 -1.49 -1.30
N MET A 57 6.41 -2.37 -2.02
CA MET A 57 5.90 -3.70 -2.35
C MET A 57 5.74 -4.57 -1.09
N ALA A 58 6.76 -4.67 -0.23
CA ALA A 58 6.74 -5.52 0.95
C ALA A 58 5.62 -5.16 1.95
N SER A 59 5.25 -3.88 2.01
CA SER A 59 4.17 -3.42 2.89
C SER A 59 2.78 -3.60 2.29
N PHE A 60 2.69 -3.73 0.99
CA PHE A 60 1.45 -4.07 0.29
C PHE A 60 1.20 -5.58 0.30
N MET A 61 2.24 -6.37 0.00
CA MET A 61 2.19 -7.83 -0.02
C MET A 61 2.47 -8.37 1.39
N SER A 62 1.42 -8.43 2.21
CA SER A 62 1.51 -9.01 3.55
C SER A 62 1.53 -10.55 3.51
N ALA A 63 1.82 -11.18 4.65
CA ALA A 63 1.71 -12.64 4.79
C ALA A 63 0.29 -13.15 4.46
N ILE A 64 -0.74 -12.38 4.84
CA ILE A 64 -2.14 -12.70 4.52
C ILE A 64 -2.35 -12.71 3.00
N THR A 65 -1.71 -11.77 2.27
CA THR A 65 -1.81 -11.72 0.82
C THR A 65 -1.15 -12.94 0.16
N ILE A 66 0.02 -13.36 0.64
CA ILE A 66 0.71 -14.56 0.11
C ILE A 66 -0.14 -15.81 0.32
N LEU A 67 -0.65 -16.02 1.53
CA LEU A 67 -1.54 -17.15 1.85
C LEU A 67 -2.84 -17.08 1.05
N GLY A 68 -3.47 -15.91 1.01
CA GLY A 68 -4.75 -15.70 0.37
C GLY A 68 -4.70 -15.83 -1.15
N VAL A 69 -3.71 -15.21 -1.83
CA VAL A 69 -3.57 -15.29 -3.29
C VAL A 69 -3.27 -16.73 -3.74
N SER A 70 -2.43 -17.46 -3.01
CA SER A 70 -2.17 -18.88 -3.32
C SER A 70 -3.44 -19.71 -3.18
N SER A 71 -4.20 -19.51 -2.11
CA SER A 71 -5.48 -20.21 -1.86
C SER A 71 -6.55 -19.83 -2.88
N GLU A 72 -6.58 -18.56 -3.30
CA GLU A 72 -7.53 -18.04 -4.29
C GLU A 72 -7.32 -18.71 -5.65
N ASN A 73 -6.06 -18.84 -6.10
CA ASN A 73 -5.73 -19.51 -7.36
C ASN A 73 -5.96 -21.03 -7.28
N TYR A 74 -5.74 -21.65 -6.11
CA TYR A 74 -6.08 -23.04 -5.88
C TYR A 74 -7.60 -23.29 -6.02
N MET A 75 -8.43 -22.45 -5.37
CA MET A 75 -9.86 -22.66 -5.26
C MET A 75 -10.66 -22.17 -6.46
N TYR A 76 -10.27 -21.05 -7.05
CA TYR A 76 -11.05 -20.31 -8.06
C TYR A 76 -10.33 -20.14 -9.40
N GLY A 77 -9.07 -20.58 -9.50
CA GLY A 77 -8.28 -20.48 -10.72
C GLY A 77 -7.61 -19.12 -10.93
N THR A 78 -7.06 -18.95 -12.14
CA THR A 78 -6.13 -17.84 -12.47
C THR A 78 -6.79 -16.50 -12.75
N GLN A 79 -8.11 -16.37 -12.68
CA GLN A 79 -8.81 -15.09 -12.93
C GLN A 79 -8.31 -13.95 -12.04
N PHE A 80 -7.87 -14.26 -10.81
CA PHE A 80 -7.30 -13.27 -9.90
C PHE A 80 -6.05 -12.57 -10.44
N VAL A 81 -5.30 -13.21 -11.35
CA VAL A 81 -4.08 -12.64 -11.96
C VAL A 81 -4.36 -11.33 -12.72
N VAL A 82 -5.60 -11.15 -13.23
CA VAL A 82 -6.02 -9.93 -13.94
C VAL A 82 -5.91 -8.67 -13.07
N ILE A 83 -5.90 -8.80 -11.75
CA ILE A 83 -5.72 -7.67 -10.82
C ILE A 83 -4.41 -6.90 -11.08
N ASN A 84 -3.38 -7.55 -11.64
CA ASN A 84 -2.13 -6.89 -11.98
C ASN A 84 -2.30 -5.76 -13.01
N ILE A 85 -3.34 -5.81 -13.85
CA ILE A 85 -3.69 -4.73 -14.77
C ILE A 85 -4.12 -3.49 -13.98
N SER A 86 -4.82 -3.67 -12.86
CA SER A 86 -5.21 -2.55 -11.99
C SER A 86 -3.99 -1.83 -11.39
N TYR A 87 -2.91 -2.56 -11.07
CA TYR A 87 -1.66 -1.99 -10.57
C TYR A 87 -0.96 -1.17 -11.65
N ILE A 88 -0.95 -1.66 -12.90
CA ILE A 88 -0.39 -0.93 -14.05
C ILE A 88 -1.15 0.37 -14.29
N LEU A 89 -2.49 0.34 -14.25
CA LEU A 89 -3.34 1.50 -14.48
C LEU A 89 -3.35 2.48 -13.30
N GLY A 90 -3.27 1.96 -12.07
CA GLY A 90 -3.29 2.77 -10.84
C GLY A 90 -1.97 3.51 -10.59
N THR A 91 -0.82 2.91 -10.93
CA THR A 91 0.50 3.51 -10.67
C THR A 91 0.68 4.90 -11.28
N PRO A 92 0.37 5.17 -12.56
CA PRO A 92 0.45 6.52 -13.12
C PRO A 92 -0.49 7.51 -12.42
N ILE A 93 -1.67 7.08 -11.98
CA ILE A 93 -2.60 7.94 -11.23
C ILE A 93 -1.96 8.36 -9.90
N VAL A 94 -1.38 7.41 -9.15
CA VAL A 94 -0.64 7.73 -7.92
C VAL A 94 0.52 8.67 -8.20
N ALA A 95 1.35 8.37 -9.22
CA ALA A 95 2.58 9.10 -9.52
C ALA A 95 2.36 10.53 -10.00
N TYR A 96 1.29 10.79 -10.76
CA TYR A 96 1.10 12.09 -11.44
C TYR A 96 -0.07 12.91 -10.88
N VAL A 97 -1.04 12.28 -10.23
CA VAL A 97 -2.22 12.96 -9.67
C VAL A 97 -2.04 13.21 -8.16
N TYR A 98 -1.75 12.17 -7.37
CA TYR A 98 -1.74 12.25 -5.90
C TYR A 98 -0.37 12.65 -5.33
N LEU A 99 0.70 11.95 -5.68
CA LEU A 99 2.02 12.16 -5.11
C LEU A 99 2.53 13.62 -5.21
N PRO A 100 2.35 14.36 -6.32
CA PRO A 100 2.81 15.74 -6.41
C PRO A 100 2.16 16.69 -5.40
N VAL A 101 0.93 16.40 -4.97
CA VAL A 101 0.22 17.21 -3.97
C VAL A 101 0.89 17.04 -2.61
N PHE A 102 1.06 15.78 -2.15
CA PHE A 102 1.70 15.48 -0.87
C PHE A 102 3.16 15.93 -0.83
N TYR A 103 3.87 15.80 -1.96
CA TYR A 103 5.27 16.22 -2.06
C TYR A 103 5.45 17.73 -1.95
N ARG A 104 4.52 18.53 -2.48
CA ARG A 104 4.50 20.00 -2.33
C ARG A 104 4.13 20.43 -0.91
N LEU A 105 3.17 19.75 -0.31
CA LEU A 105 2.72 20.03 1.05
C LEU A 105 3.83 19.78 2.09
N LYS A 106 4.77 18.84 1.81
CA LYS A 106 5.85 18.41 2.72
C LYS A 106 5.35 18.00 4.11
N ALA A 107 4.11 17.59 4.20
CA ALA A 107 3.45 17.20 5.44
C ALA A 107 3.96 15.82 5.90
N ILE A 108 4.09 15.64 7.21
CA ILE A 108 4.40 14.32 7.80
C ILE A 108 3.14 13.46 7.83
N SER A 109 1.97 14.06 8.12
CA SER A 109 0.67 13.40 8.08
C SER A 109 -0.07 13.73 6.77
N VAL A 110 -0.57 12.71 6.06
CA VAL A 110 -1.41 12.91 4.86
C VAL A 110 -2.72 13.64 5.16
N TYR A 111 -3.17 13.58 6.43
CA TYR A 111 -4.42 14.19 6.89
C TYR A 111 -4.32 15.72 7.03
N GLU A 112 -3.10 16.28 7.06
CA GLU A 112 -2.87 17.72 7.02
C GLU A 112 -3.46 18.35 5.73
N TYR A 113 -3.46 17.61 4.61
CA TYR A 113 -4.15 18.00 3.40
C TYR A 113 -5.65 18.28 3.64
N LEU A 114 -6.30 17.43 4.44
CA LEU A 114 -7.72 17.61 4.75
C LEU A 114 -7.97 18.83 5.64
N GLU A 115 -7.03 19.17 6.53
CA GLU A 115 -7.13 20.40 7.31
C GLU A 115 -7.09 21.64 6.43
N HIS A 116 -6.13 21.72 5.52
CA HIS A 116 -6.01 22.84 4.58
C HIS A 116 -7.21 22.96 3.63
N ARG A 117 -7.89 21.84 3.36
CA ARG A 117 -9.02 21.80 2.43
C ARG A 117 -10.37 21.96 3.10
N PHE A 118 -10.59 21.32 4.23
CA PHE A 118 -11.90 21.15 4.87
C PHE A 118 -11.90 21.52 6.36
N GLY A 119 -10.76 21.85 6.93
CA GLY A 119 -10.60 22.24 8.33
C GLY A 119 -10.18 21.12 9.27
N THR A 120 -9.85 21.52 10.50
CA THR A 120 -9.24 20.66 11.53
C THR A 120 -10.11 19.48 11.95
N ALA A 121 -11.45 19.66 12.00
CA ALA A 121 -12.35 18.58 12.37
C ALA A 121 -12.27 17.40 11.40
N THR A 122 -12.20 17.67 10.09
CA THR A 122 -12.08 16.63 9.05
C THR A 122 -10.74 15.89 9.17
N ARG A 123 -9.64 16.60 9.45
CA ARG A 123 -8.33 16.00 9.73
C ARG A 123 -8.42 15.00 10.88
N LEU A 124 -8.98 15.44 12.03
CA LEU A 124 -9.05 14.62 13.23
C LEU A 124 -9.93 13.37 13.05
N VAL A 125 -11.08 13.51 12.42
CA VAL A 125 -11.98 12.36 12.16
C VAL A 125 -11.33 11.36 11.20
N ALA A 126 -10.71 11.82 10.11
CA ALA A 126 -10.07 10.95 9.15
C ALA A 126 -8.84 10.22 9.75
N SER A 127 -8.02 10.92 10.52
CA SER A 127 -6.86 10.33 11.18
C SER A 127 -7.25 9.37 12.32
N ALA A 128 -8.37 9.62 13.01
CA ALA A 128 -8.92 8.69 14.01
C ALA A 128 -9.43 7.41 13.34
N ALA A 129 -10.17 7.53 12.23
CA ALA A 129 -10.65 6.38 11.47
C ALA A 129 -9.49 5.53 10.93
N PHE A 130 -8.45 6.16 10.38
CA PHE A 130 -7.22 5.48 9.96
C PHE A 130 -6.54 4.76 11.14
N SER A 131 -6.39 5.43 12.27
CA SER A 131 -5.71 4.87 13.44
C SER A 131 -6.45 3.64 13.95
N LEU A 132 -7.78 3.70 14.06
CA LEU A 132 -8.61 2.58 14.46
C LEU A 132 -8.50 1.41 13.47
N GLN A 133 -8.67 1.69 12.17
CA GLN A 133 -8.53 0.69 11.13
C GLN A 133 -7.16 0.01 11.16
N MET A 134 -6.10 0.78 11.29
CA MET A 134 -4.73 0.26 11.27
C MET A 134 -4.42 -0.58 12.49
N ILE A 135 -4.87 -0.17 13.69
CA ILE A 135 -4.69 -0.93 14.93
C ILE A 135 -5.38 -2.30 14.82
N LEU A 136 -6.63 -2.34 14.36
CA LEU A 136 -7.38 -3.60 14.17
C LEU A 136 -6.72 -4.49 13.12
N TYR A 137 -6.29 -3.90 11.99
CA TYR A 137 -5.63 -4.62 10.90
C TYR A 137 -4.33 -5.28 11.36
N MET A 138 -3.50 -4.58 12.15
CA MET A 138 -2.24 -5.14 12.67
C MET A 138 -2.43 -6.37 13.55
N GLY A 139 -3.48 -6.38 14.38
CA GLY A 139 -3.82 -7.57 15.19
C GLY A 139 -4.07 -8.79 14.31
N ILE A 140 -4.81 -8.62 13.20
CA ILE A 140 -5.11 -9.69 12.25
C ILE A 140 -3.84 -10.11 11.49
N VAL A 141 -2.99 -9.17 11.08
CA VAL A 141 -1.74 -9.43 10.33
C VAL A 141 -0.75 -10.27 11.13
N LEU A 142 -0.70 -10.12 12.45
CA LEU A 142 0.12 -10.99 13.32
C LEU A 142 -0.55 -12.33 13.59
N TYR A 143 -1.85 -12.32 13.84
CA TYR A 143 -2.60 -13.51 14.27
C TYR A 143 -2.80 -14.53 13.15
N ALA A 144 -3.32 -14.11 11.98
CA ALA A 144 -3.75 -15.04 10.93
C ALA A 144 -2.62 -15.92 10.37
N PRO A 145 -1.43 -15.40 10.02
CA PRO A 145 -0.33 -16.24 9.56
C PRO A 145 0.22 -17.16 10.66
N SER A 146 0.26 -16.67 11.91
CA SER A 146 0.70 -17.47 13.05
C SER A 146 -0.25 -18.65 13.31
N LEU A 147 -1.55 -18.44 13.15
CA LEU A 147 -2.56 -19.50 13.25
C LEU A 147 -2.42 -20.51 12.11
N ALA A 148 -2.31 -20.04 10.87
CA ALA A 148 -2.18 -20.91 9.70
C ALA A 148 -0.93 -21.81 9.78
N LEU A 149 0.19 -21.24 10.21
CA LEU A 149 1.43 -21.98 10.44
C LEU A 149 1.31 -22.96 11.61
N SER A 150 0.81 -22.51 12.76
CA SER A 150 0.67 -23.33 13.96
C SER A 150 -0.18 -24.59 13.70
N ALA A 151 -1.26 -24.45 12.95
CA ALA A 151 -2.17 -25.55 12.65
C ALA A 151 -1.51 -26.70 11.87
N VAL A 152 -0.47 -26.41 11.09
CA VAL A 152 0.13 -27.39 10.18
C VAL A 152 1.55 -27.80 10.60
N THR A 153 2.36 -26.83 11.06
CA THR A 153 3.78 -27.08 11.39
C THR A 153 4.02 -27.45 12.85
N GLY A 154 3.02 -27.34 13.71
CA GLY A 154 3.18 -27.50 15.15
C GLY A 154 3.93 -26.34 15.84
N LEU A 155 4.22 -25.24 15.11
CA LEU A 155 4.82 -24.03 15.68
C LEU A 155 3.91 -23.47 16.78
N ASN A 156 4.50 -23.15 17.95
CA ASN A 156 3.73 -22.53 19.02
C ASN A 156 3.22 -21.15 18.58
N LYS A 157 1.89 -21.01 18.45
CA LYS A 157 1.22 -19.78 18.01
C LYS A 157 1.60 -18.57 18.88
N VAL A 158 1.59 -18.76 20.20
CA VAL A 158 1.94 -17.69 21.16
C VAL A 158 3.39 -17.26 20.98
N GLY A 159 4.29 -18.25 20.85
CA GLY A 159 5.72 -17.99 20.57
C GLY A 159 5.94 -17.25 19.25
N ALA A 160 5.21 -17.59 18.20
CA ALA A 160 5.28 -16.91 16.89
C ALA A 160 4.79 -15.46 16.99
N ILE A 161 3.63 -15.20 17.60
CA ILE A 161 3.10 -13.85 17.78
C ILE A 161 4.04 -12.99 18.61
N LEU A 162 4.56 -13.52 19.73
CA LEU A 162 5.47 -12.78 20.61
C LEU A 162 6.81 -12.51 19.95
N SER A 163 7.44 -13.50 19.32
CA SER A 163 8.76 -13.33 18.69
C SER A 163 8.70 -12.31 17.55
N VAL A 164 7.74 -12.44 16.63
CA VAL A 164 7.55 -11.51 15.51
C VAL A 164 7.15 -10.12 16.01
N GLY A 165 6.17 -10.04 16.91
CA GLY A 165 5.67 -8.76 17.44
C GLY A 165 6.71 -8.00 18.24
N LEU A 166 7.48 -8.65 19.13
CA LEU A 166 8.52 -8.00 19.93
C LEU A 166 9.69 -7.56 19.06
N VAL A 167 10.19 -8.40 18.15
CA VAL A 167 11.27 -8.03 17.24
C VAL A 167 10.85 -6.84 16.36
N CYS A 168 9.62 -6.87 15.82
CA CYS A 168 9.08 -5.78 15.03
C CYS A 168 9.01 -4.47 15.81
N THR A 169 8.45 -4.51 17.02
CA THR A 169 8.34 -3.37 17.92
C THR A 169 9.71 -2.80 18.27
N PHE A 170 10.68 -3.68 18.55
CA PHE A 170 12.04 -3.29 18.89
C PHE A 170 12.73 -2.53 17.76
N TYR A 171 12.85 -3.12 16.58
CA TYR A 171 13.58 -2.45 15.50
C TYR A 171 12.88 -1.22 14.95
N SER A 172 11.54 -1.21 14.91
CA SER A 172 10.76 -0.06 14.43
C SER A 172 10.87 1.14 15.39
N SER A 173 10.73 0.90 16.70
CA SER A 173 10.80 1.97 17.71
C SER A 173 12.20 2.58 17.83
N LEU A 174 13.27 1.77 17.70
CA LEU A 174 14.64 2.26 17.82
C LEU A 174 15.20 2.85 16.53
N GLY A 175 14.97 2.19 15.39
CA GLY A 175 15.60 2.51 14.13
C GLY A 175 14.83 3.50 13.25
N GLY A 176 13.54 3.72 13.52
CA GLY A 176 12.67 4.60 12.75
C GLY A 176 12.54 4.21 11.27
N MET A 177 12.07 5.13 10.44
CA MET A 177 11.76 4.87 9.03
C MET A 177 12.95 4.33 8.22
N LYS A 178 14.17 4.78 8.51
CA LYS A 178 15.36 4.32 7.79
C LYS A 178 15.64 2.83 8.01
N ALA A 179 15.51 2.36 9.26
CA ALA A 179 15.65 0.94 9.56
C ALA A 179 14.54 0.13 8.91
N VAL A 180 13.28 0.61 8.97
CA VAL A 180 12.13 -0.06 8.35
C VAL A 180 12.34 -0.24 6.85
N LEU A 181 12.76 0.79 6.12
CA LEU A 181 13.00 0.69 4.68
C LEU A 181 14.07 -0.37 4.32
N ILE A 182 15.11 -0.50 5.13
CA ILE A 182 16.18 -1.49 4.87
C ILE A 182 15.77 -2.90 5.33
N THR A 183 15.06 -3.03 6.46
CA THR A 183 14.50 -4.32 6.86
C THR A 183 13.47 -4.81 5.86
N ASP A 184 12.66 -3.92 5.26
CA ASP A 184 11.70 -4.27 4.22
C ASP A 184 12.36 -4.84 2.96
N VAL A 185 13.56 -4.34 2.56
CA VAL A 185 14.34 -4.94 1.47
C VAL A 185 14.74 -6.37 1.81
N PHE A 186 15.29 -6.59 3.00
CA PHE A 186 15.68 -7.93 3.46
C PHE A 186 14.46 -8.86 3.53
N GLN A 187 13.37 -8.39 4.11
CA GLN A 187 12.12 -9.14 4.27
C GLN A 187 11.46 -9.46 2.93
N SER A 188 11.53 -8.56 1.94
CA SER A 188 11.00 -8.83 0.60
C SER A 188 11.76 -9.94 -0.11
N LEU A 189 13.09 -9.99 0.03
CA LEU A 189 13.90 -11.09 -0.51
C LEU A 189 13.53 -12.43 0.13
N LEU A 190 13.23 -12.44 1.43
CA LEU A 190 12.77 -13.65 2.12
C LEU A 190 11.37 -14.08 1.68
N MET A 191 10.46 -13.12 1.39
CA MET A 191 9.14 -13.42 0.83
C MET A 191 9.27 -14.09 -0.54
N PHE A 192 10.14 -13.58 -1.42
CA PHE A 192 10.46 -14.25 -2.68
C PHE A 192 11.03 -15.64 -2.45
N ALA A 193 12.00 -15.78 -1.56
CA ALA A 193 12.61 -17.08 -1.26
C ALA A 193 11.54 -18.10 -0.80
N ALA A 194 10.63 -17.72 0.08
CA ALA A 194 9.53 -18.57 0.55
C ALA A 194 8.62 -19.04 -0.59
N VAL A 195 8.20 -18.14 -1.46
CA VAL A 195 7.32 -18.48 -2.61
C VAL A 195 8.08 -19.36 -3.62
N TYR A 196 9.34 -19.04 -3.92
CA TYR A 196 10.15 -19.83 -4.85
C TYR A 196 10.52 -21.21 -4.31
N CYS A 197 10.69 -21.39 -3.00
CA CYS A 197 10.86 -22.73 -2.41
C CYS A 197 9.68 -23.65 -2.77
N VAL A 198 8.45 -23.13 -2.71
CA VAL A 198 7.24 -23.88 -3.06
C VAL A 198 7.21 -24.21 -4.56
N ILE A 199 7.48 -23.23 -5.41
CA ILE A 199 7.45 -23.40 -6.87
C ILE A 199 8.51 -24.37 -7.33
N ILE A 200 9.76 -24.22 -6.86
CA ILE A 200 10.89 -25.07 -7.27
C ILE A 200 10.65 -26.50 -6.83
N LYS A 201 10.30 -26.70 -5.55
CA LYS A 201 10.06 -28.06 -5.02
C LYS A 201 8.87 -28.72 -5.72
N GLY A 202 7.76 -28.00 -5.89
CA GLY A 202 6.61 -28.53 -6.62
C GLY A 202 6.92 -28.83 -8.09
N SER A 203 7.75 -28.01 -8.73
CA SER A 203 8.18 -28.29 -10.12
C SER A 203 9.04 -29.56 -10.20
N ILE A 204 9.91 -29.78 -9.22
CA ILE A 204 10.72 -31.03 -9.17
C ILE A 204 9.82 -32.23 -8.94
N ASP A 205 8.89 -32.15 -7.98
CA ASP A 205 8.02 -33.27 -7.59
C ASP A 205 7.00 -33.63 -8.69
N MET A 206 6.55 -32.63 -9.49
CA MET A 206 5.55 -32.82 -10.56
C MET A 206 6.17 -33.06 -11.94
N GLY A 207 7.49 -33.00 -12.09
CA GLY A 207 8.15 -33.21 -13.40
C GLY A 207 8.25 -31.96 -14.27
N GLY A 208 8.15 -30.77 -13.67
CA GLY A 208 8.39 -29.48 -14.32
C GLY A 208 7.20 -28.51 -14.32
N ILE A 209 7.50 -27.26 -14.66
CA ILE A 209 6.49 -26.17 -14.73
C ILE A 209 5.40 -26.48 -15.75
N GLY A 210 5.75 -27.05 -16.91
CA GLY A 210 4.78 -27.42 -17.96
C GLY A 210 3.77 -28.46 -17.48
N GLN A 211 4.21 -29.42 -16.65
CA GLN A 211 3.33 -30.44 -16.11
C GLN A 211 2.35 -29.83 -15.08
N ILE A 212 2.80 -28.92 -14.23
CA ILE A 212 1.93 -28.18 -13.30
C ILE A 212 0.85 -27.43 -14.08
N TRP A 213 1.24 -26.77 -15.17
CA TRP A 213 0.31 -26.04 -16.03
C TRP A 213 -0.72 -26.97 -16.67
N SER A 214 -0.29 -28.08 -17.26
CA SER A 214 -1.19 -29.06 -17.88
C SER A 214 -2.18 -29.64 -16.87
N ILE A 215 -1.72 -29.96 -15.66
CA ILE A 215 -2.60 -30.45 -14.59
C ILE A 215 -3.64 -29.38 -14.18
N ALA A 216 -3.22 -28.13 -14.07
CA ALA A 216 -4.09 -27.03 -13.73
C ALA A 216 -5.13 -26.75 -14.83
N GLU A 217 -4.75 -26.87 -16.11
CA GLU A 217 -5.64 -26.75 -17.26
C GLU A 217 -6.69 -27.85 -17.29
N GLN A 218 -6.30 -29.11 -17.12
CA GLN A 218 -7.21 -30.24 -17.01
C GLN A 218 -8.20 -30.10 -15.84
N GLY A 219 -7.79 -29.43 -14.77
CA GLY A 219 -8.62 -29.13 -13.61
C GLY A 219 -9.43 -27.83 -13.72
N HIS A 220 -9.52 -27.24 -14.90
CA HIS A 220 -10.23 -25.98 -15.15
C HIS A 220 -9.79 -24.83 -14.24
N ARG A 221 -8.49 -24.80 -13.86
CA ARG A 221 -7.90 -23.71 -13.06
C ARG A 221 -7.33 -22.58 -13.92
N ILE A 222 -7.12 -22.83 -15.24
CA ILE A 222 -6.54 -21.85 -16.16
C ILE A 222 -7.69 -21.14 -16.89
N GLU A 223 -8.16 -20.07 -16.31
CA GLU A 223 -9.14 -19.16 -16.90
C GLU A 223 -8.75 -17.73 -16.51
N PHE A 224 -8.41 -16.88 -17.49
CA PHE A 224 -7.96 -15.50 -17.20
C PHE A 224 -9.09 -14.49 -17.36
N PHE A 225 -9.95 -14.64 -18.35
CA PHE A 225 -10.88 -13.61 -18.76
C PHE A 225 -12.33 -14.08 -18.63
N ASN A 226 -13.00 -13.57 -17.61
CA ASN A 226 -14.44 -13.68 -17.45
C ASN A 226 -15.04 -12.28 -17.63
N PHE A 227 -15.77 -12.06 -18.71
CA PHE A 227 -16.39 -10.79 -19.06
C PHE A 227 -17.84 -10.66 -18.54
N SER A 228 -18.26 -11.48 -17.58
CA SER A 228 -19.56 -11.33 -16.97
C SER A 228 -19.74 -9.95 -16.36
N LEU A 229 -20.86 -9.30 -16.65
CA LEU A 229 -21.26 -8.02 -16.06
C LEU A 229 -21.97 -8.18 -14.72
N ASP A 230 -22.26 -9.41 -14.31
CA ASP A 230 -22.91 -9.68 -13.02
C ASP A 230 -21.96 -9.28 -11.86
N PRO A 231 -22.32 -8.28 -11.04
CA PRO A 231 -21.48 -7.81 -9.95
C PRO A 231 -21.38 -8.80 -8.79
N THR A 232 -22.19 -9.86 -8.78
CA THR A 232 -22.17 -10.92 -7.78
C THR A 232 -21.11 -11.97 -8.06
N VAL A 233 -20.63 -12.09 -9.29
CA VAL A 233 -19.55 -13.00 -9.67
C VAL A 233 -18.26 -12.56 -9.00
N ARG A 234 -17.60 -13.50 -8.32
CA ARG A 234 -16.42 -13.22 -7.48
C ARG A 234 -15.29 -12.54 -8.24
N HIS A 235 -14.88 -13.12 -9.37
CA HIS A 235 -13.81 -12.61 -10.22
C HIS A 235 -14.32 -12.45 -11.66
N THR A 236 -14.31 -11.23 -12.15
CA THR A 236 -14.52 -10.87 -13.55
C THR A 236 -13.44 -9.86 -13.95
N VAL A 237 -13.24 -9.66 -15.24
CA VAL A 237 -12.33 -8.61 -15.73
C VAL A 237 -12.67 -7.25 -15.12
N PHE A 238 -13.96 -6.93 -14.99
CA PHE A 238 -14.41 -5.66 -14.43
C PHE A 238 -14.16 -5.55 -12.94
N THR A 239 -14.44 -6.60 -12.15
CA THR A 239 -14.18 -6.60 -10.70
C THR A 239 -12.69 -6.47 -10.43
N GLN A 240 -11.84 -7.18 -11.18
CA GLN A 240 -10.39 -7.16 -10.98
C GLN A 240 -9.75 -5.84 -11.44
N ILE A 241 -10.15 -5.30 -12.60
CA ILE A 241 -9.54 -4.07 -13.11
C ILE A 241 -10.10 -2.86 -12.38
N ILE A 242 -11.42 -2.68 -12.35
CA ILE A 242 -12.03 -1.47 -11.78
C ILE A 242 -11.99 -1.54 -10.26
N GLY A 243 -12.53 -2.61 -9.66
CA GLY A 243 -12.52 -2.79 -8.20
C GLY A 243 -11.10 -2.83 -7.65
N GLY A 244 -10.21 -3.62 -8.26
CA GLY A 244 -8.80 -3.71 -7.92
C GLY A 244 -8.07 -2.37 -8.00
N MET A 245 -8.38 -1.52 -9.00
CA MET A 245 -7.79 -0.18 -9.12
C MET A 245 -8.17 0.71 -7.93
N PHE A 246 -9.43 0.71 -7.49
CA PHE A 246 -9.84 1.49 -6.32
C PHE A 246 -9.22 0.98 -5.02
N VAL A 247 -9.06 -0.35 -4.88
CA VAL A 247 -8.30 -0.94 -3.76
C VAL A 247 -6.85 -0.49 -3.80
N PHE A 248 -6.19 -0.57 -4.97
CA PHE A 248 -4.80 -0.11 -5.13
C PHE A 248 -4.64 1.38 -4.80
N LEU A 249 -5.52 2.23 -5.32
CA LEU A 249 -5.48 3.67 -5.04
C LEU A 249 -5.70 3.98 -3.57
N SER A 250 -6.59 3.28 -2.87
CA SER A 250 -6.83 3.48 -1.43
C SER A 250 -5.58 3.18 -0.60
N LEU A 251 -4.75 2.23 -1.04
CA LEU A 251 -3.54 1.83 -0.34
C LEU A 251 -2.30 2.64 -0.77
N TYR A 252 -2.10 2.89 -2.06
CA TYR A 252 -0.89 3.56 -2.56
C TYR A 252 -1.00 5.08 -2.65
N ALA A 253 -2.21 5.63 -2.89
CA ALA A 253 -2.38 7.05 -3.13
C ALA A 253 -2.56 7.87 -1.86
N VAL A 254 -3.32 7.36 -0.87
CA VAL A 254 -3.78 8.16 0.29
C VAL A 254 -3.47 7.53 1.65
N ASN A 255 -2.96 6.30 1.68
CA ASN A 255 -2.60 5.64 2.94
C ASN A 255 -1.31 6.26 3.52
N GLN A 256 -1.36 6.65 4.80
CA GLN A 256 -0.23 7.27 5.51
C GLN A 256 1.06 6.45 5.40
N ALA A 257 0.98 5.13 5.59
CA ALA A 257 2.18 4.28 5.58
C ALA A 257 2.90 4.26 4.23
N GLN A 258 2.18 4.35 3.12
CA GLN A 258 2.78 4.37 1.77
C GLN A 258 3.25 5.76 1.37
N VAL A 259 2.43 6.79 1.62
CA VAL A 259 2.81 8.17 1.31
C VAL A 259 4.04 8.61 2.11
N GLN A 260 4.11 8.24 3.39
CA GLN A 260 5.25 8.54 4.24
C GLN A 260 6.57 7.98 3.68
N ARG A 261 6.55 6.76 3.10
CA ARG A 261 7.72 6.18 2.41
C ARG A 261 8.11 6.95 1.16
N LEU A 262 7.15 7.34 0.35
CA LEU A 262 7.39 8.12 -0.86
C LEU A 262 8.02 9.49 -0.55
N LEU A 263 7.76 10.05 0.64
CA LEU A 263 8.35 11.30 1.11
C LEU A 263 9.76 11.12 1.72
N THR A 264 10.26 9.90 1.91
CA THR A 264 11.64 9.65 2.37
C THR A 264 12.70 9.87 1.30
N VAL A 265 12.31 10.05 0.06
CA VAL A 265 13.19 10.24 -1.10
C VAL A 265 13.42 11.73 -1.34
N ARG A 266 14.61 12.10 -1.85
CA ARG A 266 15.06 13.49 -1.98
C ARG A 266 14.16 14.35 -2.86
N ASP A 267 13.78 13.83 -4.04
CA ASP A 267 13.11 14.60 -5.09
C ASP A 267 11.84 13.91 -5.57
N LEU A 268 10.87 14.68 -6.04
CA LEU A 268 9.63 14.15 -6.61
C LEU A 268 9.89 13.19 -7.78
N ARG A 269 10.94 13.45 -8.59
CA ARG A 269 11.35 12.55 -9.68
C ARG A 269 11.76 11.20 -9.15
N ASN A 270 12.63 11.16 -8.14
CA ASN A 270 13.08 9.92 -7.51
C ASN A 270 11.95 9.20 -6.76
N SER A 271 11.01 9.94 -6.18
CA SER A 271 9.83 9.37 -5.55
C SER A 271 8.90 8.69 -6.57
N ARG A 272 8.68 9.31 -7.75
CA ARG A 272 7.99 8.66 -8.87
C ARG A 272 8.73 7.42 -9.37
N MET A 273 10.07 7.50 -9.46
CA MET A 273 10.89 6.34 -9.84
C MET A 273 10.73 5.18 -8.85
N SER A 274 10.58 5.45 -7.54
CA SER A 274 10.31 4.41 -6.54
C SER A 274 8.99 3.68 -6.83
N LEU A 275 7.93 4.40 -7.22
CA LEU A 275 6.66 3.81 -7.63
C LEU A 275 6.80 2.95 -8.90
N TRP A 276 7.51 3.47 -9.92
CA TRP A 276 7.71 2.73 -11.16
C TRP A 276 8.57 1.49 -10.97
N TRP A 277 9.59 1.51 -10.09
CA TRP A 277 10.36 0.32 -9.73
C TRP A 277 9.56 -0.66 -8.86
N SER A 278 8.67 -0.16 -8.00
CA SER A 278 7.84 -1.05 -7.17
C SER A 278 6.85 -1.87 -7.99
N LEU A 279 6.38 -1.35 -9.13
CA LEU A 279 5.39 -2.02 -9.99
C LEU A 279 5.87 -3.38 -10.53
N PRO A 280 7.01 -3.52 -11.24
CA PRO A 280 7.47 -4.81 -11.70
C PRO A 280 7.78 -5.78 -10.56
N ILE A 281 8.33 -5.29 -9.43
CA ILE A 281 8.59 -6.12 -8.25
C ILE A 281 7.29 -6.67 -7.67
N LEU A 282 6.25 -5.85 -7.58
CA LEU A 282 4.92 -6.22 -7.12
C LEU A 282 4.26 -7.24 -8.03
N ILE A 283 4.26 -6.99 -9.35
CA ILE A 283 3.68 -7.90 -10.36
C ILE A 283 4.39 -9.24 -10.32
N PHE A 284 5.72 -9.24 -10.23
CA PHE A 284 6.52 -10.47 -10.21
C PHE A 284 6.20 -11.33 -8.98
N LEU A 285 6.09 -10.72 -7.78
CA LEU A 285 5.68 -11.45 -6.58
C LEU A 285 4.23 -11.94 -6.68
N SER A 286 3.31 -11.12 -7.18
CA SER A 286 1.90 -11.47 -7.37
C SER A 286 1.74 -12.67 -8.31
N LEU A 287 2.42 -12.66 -9.46
CA LEU A 287 2.39 -13.77 -10.41
C LEU A 287 3.02 -15.04 -9.83
N SER A 288 4.16 -14.90 -9.12
CA SER A 288 4.82 -16.03 -8.47
C SER A 288 3.92 -16.66 -7.40
N THR A 289 3.24 -15.85 -6.59
CA THR A 289 2.31 -16.33 -5.56
C THR A 289 1.09 -17.02 -6.19
N SER A 290 0.58 -16.47 -7.31
CA SER A 290 -0.51 -17.10 -8.07
C SER A 290 -0.09 -18.46 -8.63
N PHE A 291 1.12 -18.55 -9.18
CA PHE A 291 1.67 -19.82 -9.68
C PHE A 291 1.91 -20.84 -8.56
N ALA A 292 2.33 -20.39 -7.37
CA ALA A 292 2.43 -21.26 -6.19
C ALA A 292 1.06 -21.90 -5.85
N GLY A 293 -0.05 -21.17 -6.02
CA GLY A 293 -1.41 -21.72 -5.88
C GLY A 293 -1.71 -22.87 -6.86
N LEU A 294 -1.28 -22.73 -8.14
CA LEU A 294 -1.38 -23.80 -9.12
C LEU A 294 -0.48 -25.00 -8.80
N THR A 295 0.70 -24.73 -8.26
CA THR A 295 1.64 -25.78 -7.81
C THR A 295 1.02 -26.60 -6.67
N ILE A 296 0.37 -25.96 -5.72
CA ILE A 296 -0.35 -26.62 -4.63
C ILE A 296 -1.51 -27.46 -5.19
N TYR A 297 -2.25 -26.90 -6.16
CA TYR A 297 -3.34 -27.62 -6.82
C TYR A 297 -2.84 -28.88 -7.54
N ALA A 298 -1.73 -28.80 -8.27
CA ALA A 298 -1.17 -29.95 -8.97
C ALA A 298 -0.84 -31.11 -8.01
N LYS A 299 -0.31 -30.79 -6.81
CA LYS A 299 -0.01 -31.81 -5.79
C LYS A 299 -1.26 -32.44 -5.20
N TYR A 300 -2.28 -31.66 -4.90
CA TYR A 300 -3.48 -32.13 -4.21
C TYR A 300 -4.67 -32.39 -5.15
N ARG A 301 -4.44 -32.46 -6.46
CA ARG A 301 -5.48 -32.65 -7.48
C ARG A 301 -6.45 -33.79 -7.13
N ASN A 302 -5.91 -34.96 -6.73
CA ASN A 302 -6.69 -36.18 -6.50
C ASN A 302 -7.19 -36.32 -5.05
N CYS A 303 -6.69 -35.50 -4.13
CA CYS A 303 -7.04 -35.57 -2.72
C CYS A 303 -7.06 -34.16 -2.11
N ASP A 304 -8.18 -33.46 -2.26
CA ASP A 304 -8.35 -32.09 -1.78
C ASP A 304 -8.32 -32.03 -0.24
N PRO A 305 -7.34 -31.36 0.37
CA PRO A 305 -7.17 -31.36 1.83
C PRO A 305 -8.27 -30.58 2.58
N ILE A 306 -9.03 -29.73 1.90
CA ILE A 306 -10.18 -29.03 2.50
C ILE A 306 -11.39 -29.96 2.51
N LEU A 307 -11.66 -30.68 1.41
CA LEU A 307 -12.78 -31.63 1.33
C LEU A 307 -12.60 -32.83 2.26
N THR A 308 -11.37 -33.31 2.36
CA THR A 308 -11.00 -34.43 3.28
C THR A 308 -10.87 -33.99 4.74
N LYS A 309 -11.12 -32.70 5.05
CA LYS A 309 -10.98 -32.11 6.40
C LYS A 309 -9.59 -32.30 7.02
N ARG A 310 -8.56 -32.42 6.19
CA ARG A 310 -7.17 -32.43 6.64
C ARG A 310 -6.74 -31.06 7.12
N ILE A 311 -7.35 -30.01 6.58
CA ILE A 311 -7.25 -28.61 7.01
C ILE A 311 -8.63 -27.98 7.13
N CYS A 312 -8.76 -26.95 7.99
CA CYS A 312 -10.02 -26.29 8.25
C CYS A 312 -10.20 -24.96 7.50
N SER A 313 -9.12 -24.39 6.98
CA SER A 313 -9.13 -23.11 6.27
C SER A 313 -8.23 -23.16 5.02
N ALA A 314 -8.63 -22.46 3.97
CA ALA A 314 -7.85 -22.36 2.74
C ALA A 314 -6.47 -21.73 2.96
N ASP A 315 -6.32 -20.83 3.94
CA ASP A 315 -5.03 -20.20 4.29
C ASP A 315 -3.97 -21.21 4.78
N GLN A 316 -4.39 -22.42 5.16
CA GLN A 316 -3.52 -23.51 5.60
C GLN A 316 -2.95 -24.34 4.42
N LEU A 317 -3.43 -24.13 3.17
CA LEU A 317 -2.98 -24.87 1.99
C LEU A 317 -1.49 -24.73 1.72
N LEU A 318 -1.00 -23.49 1.71
CA LEU A 318 0.40 -23.21 1.43
C LEU A 318 1.34 -23.76 2.54
N PRO A 319 1.06 -23.55 3.85
CA PRO A 319 1.80 -24.21 4.93
C PRO A 319 1.75 -25.74 4.86
N LEU A 320 0.59 -26.33 4.54
CA LEU A 320 0.45 -27.78 4.40
C LEU A 320 1.35 -28.33 3.29
N PHE A 321 1.36 -27.67 2.12
CA PHE A 321 2.24 -28.05 1.01
C PHE A 321 3.70 -28.06 1.44
N VAL A 322 4.13 -27.07 2.21
CA VAL A 322 5.51 -26.94 2.69
C VAL A 322 5.88 -28.09 3.62
N VAL A 323 5.01 -28.40 4.58
CA VAL A 323 5.25 -29.54 5.48
C VAL A 323 5.34 -30.85 4.69
N ASP A 324 4.37 -31.11 3.80
CA ASP A 324 4.33 -32.35 3.02
C ASP A 324 5.46 -32.49 1.98
N SER A 325 6.10 -31.38 1.57
CA SER A 325 7.11 -31.40 0.50
C SER A 325 8.53 -31.14 0.98
N LEU A 326 8.71 -30.36 2.05
CA LEU A 326 10.02 -29.86 2.48
C LEU A 326 10.52 -30.49 3.79
N GLU A 327 9.74 -31.37 4.43
CA GLU A 327 10.08 -32.00 5.71
C GLU A 327 11.47 -32.67 5.70
N ASN A 328 11.88 -33.25 4.57
CA ASN A 328 13.16 -33.95 4.43
C ASN A 328 14.36 -33.02 4.19
N ILE A 329 14.17 -31.69 4.08
CA ILE A 329 15.23 -30.72 3.81
C ILE A 329 15.42 -29.82 5.03
N PRO A 330 16.43 -30.09 5.88
CA PRO A 330 16.63 -29.33 7.12
C PRO A 330 16.79 -27.83 6.87
N GLY A 331 16.05 -26.99 7.62
CA GLY A 331 16.12 -25.53 7.56
C GLY A 331 15.26 -24.88 6.46
N LEU A 332 14.76 -25.63 5.48
CA LEU A 332 13.98 -25.06 4.37
C LEU A 332 12.56 -24.70 4.80
N THR A 333 11.95 -25.51 5.67
CA THR A 333 10.66 -25.18 6.29
C THR A 333 10.79 -23.93 7.17
N GLY A 334 11.90 -23.82 7.92
CA GLY A 334 12.20 -22.62 8.72
C GLY A 334 12.40 -21.36 7.87
N LEU A 335 13.05 -21.46 6.71
CA LEU A 335 13.18 -20.36 5.74
C LEU A 335 11.82 -19.93 5.19
N PHE A 336 10.94 -20.89 4.86
CA PHE A 336 9.59 -20.58 4.42
C PHE A 336 8.78 -19.86 5.51
N VAL A 337 8.79 -20.38 6.75
CA VAL A 337 8.11 -19.77 7.89
C VAL A 337 8.61 -18.34 8.12
N ALA A 338 9.94 -18.14 8.11
CA ALA A 338 10.54 -16.84 8.27
C ALA A 338 10.20 -15.88 7.12
N GLY A 339 10.19 -16.36 5.88
CA GLY A 339 9.81 -15.59 4.70
C GLY A 339 8.35 -15.17 4.72
N LEU A 340 7.45 -16.06 5.10
CA LEU A 340 6.03 -15.75 5.25
C LEU A 340 5.80 -14.72 6.36
N LEU A 341 6.37 -14.93 7.55
CA LEU A 341 6.25 -13.99 8.68
C LEU A 341 6.97 -12.66 8.43
N SER A 342 7.94 -12.61 7.50
CA SER A 342 8.55 -11.37 7.04
C SER A 342 7.54 -10.41 6.41
N GLY A 343 6.52 -10.93 5.74
CA GLY A 343 5.39 -10.12 5.24
C GLY A 343 4.60 -9.46 6.39
N SER A 344 4.41 -10.16 7.51
CA SER A 344 3.80 -9.57 8.71
C SER A 344 4.71 -8.53 9.34
N LEU A 345 6.03 -8.82 9.48
CA LEU A 345 7.02 -7.90 10.04
C LEU A 345 7.05 -6.57 9.29
N SER A 346 7.12 -6.59 7.95
CA SER A 346 7.12 -5.38 7.12
C SER A 346 5.83 -4.56 7.27
N THR A 347 4.68 -5.22 7.27
CA THR A 347 3.38 -4.55 7.41
C THR A 347 3.23 -3.92 8.80
N VAL A 348 3.55 -4.64 9.87
CA VAL A 348 3.41 -4.16 11.25
C VAL A 348 4.40 -3.03 11.55
N SER A 349 5.66 -3.13 11.12
CA SER A 349 6.66 -2.06 11.32
C SER A 349 6.24 -0.75 10.67
N SER A 350 5.64 -0.85 9.49
CA SER A 350 5.12 0.26 8.72
C SER A 350 3.96 0.95 9.42
N ALA A 351 3.03 0.14 9.90
CA ALA A 351 1.85 0.60 10.62
C ALA A 351 2.24 1.30 11.94
N ILE A 352 3.15 0.72 12.71
CA ILE A 352 3.66 1.31 13.96
C ILE A 352 4.23 2.71 13.72
N ASN A 353 5.10 2.85 12.70
CA ASN A 353 5.70 4.16 12.39
C ASN A 353 4.68 5.17 11.87
N SER A 354 3.73 4.75 11.04
CA SER A 354 2.68 5.65 10.52
C SER A 354 1.70 6.09 11.61
N LEU A 355 1.32 5.19 12.53
CA LEU A 355 0.48 5.52 13.68
C LEU A 355 1.17 6.50 14.62
N ALA A 356 2.46 6.28 14.92
CA ALA A 356 3.23 7.20 15.74
C ALA A 356 3.32 8.59 15.10
N ALA A 357 3.54 8.67 13.76
CA ALA A 357 3.58 9.91 13.02
C ALA A 357 2.25 10.67 13.07
N VAL A 358 1.14 9.99 12.77
CA VAL A 358 -0.22 10.56 12.80
C VAL A 358 -0.57 11.03 14.22
N THR A 359 -0.29 10.22 15.23
CA THR A 359 -0.60 10.58 16.62
C THR A 359 0.20 11.81 17.07
N TRP A 360 1.46 11.89 16.70
CA TRP A 360 2.27 13.06 17.00
C TRP A 360 1.75 14.31 16.29
N GLU A 361 1.60 14.25 14.95
CA GLU A 361 1.29 15.43 14.13
C GLU A 361 -0.16 15.91 14.30
N ASP A 362 -1.12 14.97 14.41
CA ASP A 362 -2.54 15.32 14.36
C ASP A 362 -3.12 15.58 15.76
N TYR A 363 -2.56 14.96 16.82
CA TYR A 363 -3.12 15.08 18.17
C TYR A 363 -2.17 15.74 19.17
N ILE A 364 -0.91 15.30 19.28
CA ILE A 364 -0.03 15.76 20.36
C ILE A 364 0.57 17.14 20.04
N GLN A 365 1.08 17.34 18.84
CA GLN A 365 1.71 18.60 18.44
C GLN A 365 0.76 19.80 18.54
N PRO A 366 -0.52 19.74 18.11
CA PRO A 366 -1.47 20.83 18.28
C PRO A 366 -1.76 21.18 19.74
N LEU A 367 -1.75 20.19 20.65
CA LEU A 367 -1.95 20.40 22.09
C LEU A 367 -0.76 21.13 22.75
N LEU A 368 0.45 20.96 22.19
CA LEU A 368 1.68 21.55 22.72
C LEU A 368 2.02 22.92 22.10
N LYS A 369 1.07 23.61 21.49
CA LYS A 369 1.27 24.92 20.79
C LYS A 369 2.04 25.95 21.60
N THR A 370 1.90 25.96 22.91
CA THR A 370 2.53 26.93 23.83
C THR A 370 3.96 26.56 24.24
N LYS A 371 4.32 25.28 24.21
CA LYS A 371 5.65 24.78 24.61
C LYS A 371 6.18 23.85 23.51
N ARG A 372 6.93 24.39 22.55
CA ARG A 372 7.59 23.55 21.54
C ARG A 372 8.71 22.73 22.20
N PRO A 373 8.58 21.40 22.35
CA PRO A 373 9.62 20.58 22.95
C PRO A 373 10.87 20.53 22.06
N LYS A 374 12.02 20.26 22.66
CA LYS A 374 13.28 20.08 21.93
C LYS A 374 13.16 18.93 20.91
N PRO A 375 13.82 19.00 19.73
CA PRO A 375 13.74 17.96 18.71
C PRO A 375 14.03 16.53 19.23
N VAL A 376 14.97 16.41 20.18
CA VAL A 376 15.31 15.13 20.83
C VAL A 376 14.14 14.59 21.65
N THR A 377 13.43 15.46 22.38
CA THR A 377 12.24 15.07 23.16
C THR A 377 11.11 14.60 22.25
N VAL A 378 10.90 15.30 21.13
CA VAL A 378 9.90 14.88 20.13
C VAL A 378 10.23 13.52 19.56
N SER A 379 11.50 13.29 19.19
CA SER A 379 11.94 11.97 18.72
C SER A 379 11.74 10.88 19.78
N LEU A 380 11.97 11.19 21.06
CA LEU A 380 11.72 10.24 22.15
C LEU A 380 10.22 9.91 22.30
N ILE A 381 9.35 10.93 22.25
CA ILE A 381 7.89 10.72 22.30
C ILE A 381 7.45 9.79 21.17
N ASN A 382 7.92 10.03 19.94
CA ASN A 382 7.58 9.18 18.79
C ASN A 382 8.06 7.73 18.96
N LYS A 383 9.23 7.51 19.58
CA LYS A 383 9.72 6.16 19.89
C LYS A 383 8.84 5.46 20.94
N VAL A 384 8.41 6.20 21.97
CA VAL A 384 7.49 5.68 23.00
C VAL A 384 6.12 5.35 22.38
N LEU A 385 5.60 6.22 21.51
CA LEU A 385 4.36 5.95 20.76
C LEU A 385 4.48 4.70 19.89
N ALA A 386 5.57 4.59 19.12
CA ALA A 386 5.82 3.42 18.29
C ALA A 386 5.92 2.14 19.13
N PHE A 387 6.62 2.18 20.28
CA PHE A 387 6.70 1.06 21.20
C PHE A 387 5.32 0.69 21.77
N GLY A 388 4.53 1.69 22.20
CA GLY A 388 3.18 1.48 22.70
C GLY A 388 2.23 0.86 21.66
N TYR A 389 2.28 1.33 20.41
CA TYR A 389 1.51 0.73 19.32
C TYR A 389 1.94 -0.70 19.00
N GLY A 390 3.23 -1.00 19.08
CA GLY A 390 3.73 -2.37 18.91
C GLY A 390 3.19 -3.31 19.99
N LEU A 391 3.18 -2.89 21.26
CA LEU A 391 2.58 -3.67 22.36
C LEU A 391 1.07 -3.82 22.19
N ALA A 392 0.37 -2.76 21.78
CA ALA A 392 -1.06 -2.82 21.49
C ALA A 392 -1.38 -3.81 20.35
N CYS A 393 -0.55 -3.85 19.29
CA CYS A 393 -0.65 -4.81 18.21
C CYS A 393 -0.54 -6.25 18.70
N ILE A 394 0.45 -6.55 19.56
CA ILE A 394 0.62 -7.89 20.17
C ILE A 394 -0.60 -8.25 21.02
N GLY A 395 -1.06 -7.32 21.88
CA GLY A 395 -2.25 -7.53 22.71
C GLY A 395 -3.49 -7.82 21.88
N LEU A 396 -3.70 -7.06 20.79
CA LEU A 396 -4.81 -7.28 19.87
C LEU A 396 -4.71 -8.61 19.10
N ALA A 397 -3.50 -9.07 18.78
CA ALA A 397 -3.32 -10.38 18.14
C ALA A 397 -3.83 -11.52 19.05
N PHE A 398 -3.65 -11.42 20.38
CA PHE A 398 -4.23 -12.37 21.33
C PHE A 398 -5.76 -12.22 21.49
N VAL A 399 -6.24 -10.98 21.46
CA VAL A 399 -7.69 -10.72 21.50
C VAL A 399 -8.37 -11.17 20.22
N ALA A 400 -7.70 -11.07 19.06
CA ALA A 400 -8.21 -11.54 17.77
C ALA A 400 -8.57 -13.03 17.78
N GLU A 401 -7.93 -13.87 18.61
CA GLU A 401 -8.27 -15.27 18.80
C GLU A 401 -9.72 -15.46 19.25
N ASN A 402 -10.19 -14.60 20.15
CA ASN A 402 -11.56 -14.65 20.65
C ASN A 402 -12.58 -14.08 19.66
N PHE A 403 -12.11 -13.33 18.66
CA PHE A 403 -12.95 -12.62 17.70
C PHE A 403 -12.95 -13.21 16.28
N THR A 404 -12.05 -14.14 15.93
CA THR A 404 -11.91 -14.65 14.55
C THR A 404 -13.14 -15.35 13.97
N GLY A 405 -14.06 -15.86 14.83
CA GLY A 405 -15.38 -16.28 14.34
C GLY A 405 -16.45 -15.18 14.41
N VAL A 406 -16.20 -14.14 15.19
CA VAL A 406 -17.21 -13.16 15.59
C VAL A 406 -16.90 -11.77 15.03
N LEU A 407 -15.63 -11.38 14.87
CA LEU A 407 -15.27 -10.05 14.38
C LEU A 407 -15.37 -9.93 12.85
N GLN A 408 -14.91 -10.93 12.10
CA GLN A 408 -15.24 -11.03 10.67
C GLN A 408 -16.75 -11.17 10.45
N ALA A 409 -17.42 -11.95 11.31
CA ALA A 409 -18.86 -12.05 11.28
C ALA A 409 -19.54 -10.77 11.82
N ARG A 410 -19.13 -10.17 12.93
CA ARG A 410 -19.87 -9.05 13.55
C ARG A 410 -19.48 -7.64 13.07
N LEU A 411 -18.25 -7.37 12.64
CA LEU A 411 -17.96 -6.11 11.94
C LEU A 411 -18.54 -6.12 10.50
N LEU A 412 -18.60 -7.27 9.87
CA LEU A 412 -19.34 -7.47 8.62
C LEU A 412 -20.83 -7.71 8.84
N ILE A 413 -21.26 -8.27 9.98
CA ILE A 413 -22.64 -8.58 10.36
C ILE A 413 -23.29 -7.41 11.10
N GLY A 414 -22.56 -6.50 11.74
CA GLY A 414 -23.13 -5.24 12.27
C GLY A 414 -23.82 -4.41 11.19
N PHE A 415 -23.45 -4.62 9.93
CA PHE A 415 -24.02 -4.00 8.73
C PHE A 415 -24.33 -5.00 7.59
N GLY A 416 -24.10 -6.30 7.78
CA GLY A 416 -24.24 -7.31 6.76
C GLY A 416 -24.69 -8.65 7.31
N GLY A 417 -25.77 -9.21 6.79
CA GLY A 417 -26.22 -10.57 7.04
C GLY A 417 -25.21 -11.62 6.54
N PRO A 418 -25.49 -12.90 6.72
CA PRO A 418 -24.62 -13.98 6.25
C PRO A 418 -24.39 -13.87 4.75
N LYS A 419 -23.13 -13.96 4.33
CA LYS A 419 -22.77 -14.00 2.92
C LYS A 419 -23.09 -15.38 2.34
N PRO A 420 -23.55 -15.45 1.08
CA PRO A 420 -23.70 -16.74 0.41
C PRO A 420 -22.34 -17.45 0.33
N PRO A 421 -22.31 -18.78 0.47
CA PRO A 421 -21.09 -19.55 0.25
C PRO A 421 -20.66 -19.39 -1.20
N VAL A 422 -19.41 -18.99 -1.42
CA VAL A 422 -18.86 -18.86 -2.77
C VAL A 422 -18.56 -20.25 -3.29
N MET A 423 -19.17 -20.62 -4.43
CA MET A 423 -18.87 -21.88 -5.11
C MET A 423 -17.42 -21.89 -5.57
N ARG A 424 -16.66 -22.85 -5.10
CA ARG A 424 -15.29 -23.13 -5.57
C ARG A 424 -15.33 -24.10 -6.77
N LEU A 425 -14.27 -24.11 -7.53
CA LEU A 425 -14.10 -25.09 -8.59
C LEU A 425 -14.01 -26.52 -8.01
N PRO A 426 -14.46 -27.56 -8.73
CA PRO A 426 -14.48 -28.93 -8.24
C PRO A 426 -13.12 -29.40 -7.73
N GLY A 427 -13.12 -30.12 -6.62
CA GLY A 427 -11.98 -30.85 -6.06
C GLY A 427 -12.29 -32.34 -6.02
N ASP A 428 -11.27 -33.19 -6.06
CA ASP A 428 -11.40 -34.65 -6.01
C ASP A 428 -11.16 -35.19 -4.60
N ILE A 429 -11.85 -36.29 -4.26
CA ILE A 429 -11.78 -36.96 -2.96
C ILE A 429 -11.11 -38.34 -3.09
N SER A 430 -10.64 -38.71 -4.28
CA SER A 430 -10.02 -40.00 -4.58
C SER A 430 -8.64 -40.13 -3.93
N CYS A 431 -8.58 -40.16 -2.61
CA CYS A 431 -7.33 -40.28 -1.88
C CYS A 431 -6.78 -41.70 -1.98
N PRO A 432 -5.46 -41.92 -2.21
CA PRO A 432 -4.83 -43.22 -2.13
C PRO A 432 -5.02 -43.83 -0.76
N GLU A 433 -5.38 -45.14 -0.71
CA GLU A 433 -5.49 -45.88 0.52
C GLU A 433 -4.14 -45.85 1.29
N GLY A 434 -4.13 -45.26 2.47
CA GLY A 434 -2.94 -45.10 3.32
C GLY A 434 -2.73 -43.71 3.90
N ASN A 435 -3.31 -42.68 3.33
CA ASN A 435 -3.14 -41.27 3.77
C ASN A 435 -4.34 -40.78 4.64
N THR A 436 -5.17 -41.69 5.14
CA THR A 436 -6.24 -41.36 6.09
C THR A 436 -5.67 -41.13 7.49
N THR A 437 -4.97 -40.04 7.69
CA THR A 437 -4.47 -39.74 9.03
C THR A 437 -4.66 -38.26 9.34
N ILE A 438 -5.45 -38.07 10.40
CA ILE A 438 -5.71 -36.82 11.09
C ILE A 438 -6.76 -35.96 10.37
N THR A 439 -8.01 -36.34 10.49
CA THR A 439 -9.14 -35.40 10.36
C THR A 439 -9.06 -34.42 11.52
N MET A 440 -8.78 -33.16 11.21
CA MET A 440 -8.92 -32.09 12.21
C MET A 440 -10.41 -31.95 12.58
N THR A 441 -10.70 -31.85 13.86
CA THR A 441 -12.04 -31.48 14.33
C THR A 441 -12.23 -29.99 14.02
N CYS A 442 -12.76 -29.71 12.81
CA CYS A 442 -13.11 -28.35 12.44
C CYS A 442 -14.38 -27.93 13.19
N ASN A 443 -14.28 -26.97 14.08
CA ASN A 443 -15.36 -26.48 14.95
C ASN A 443 -16.51 -25.77 14.22
N SER A 444 -16.54 -25.75 12.90
CA SER A 444 -17.64 -25.17 12.13
C SER A 444 -17.95 -26.07 10.94
N SER A 445 -19.02 -26.82 11.02
CA SER A 445 -19.71 -27.26 9.80
C SER A 445 -20.18 -26.00 9.09
N PRO A 446 -19.86 -25.81 7.79
CA PRO A 446 -20.45 -24.69 7.05
C PRO A 446 -21.97 -24.84 7.16
N PRO A 447 -22.71 -23.75 7.43
CA PRO A 447 -24.17 -23.81 7.41
C PRO A 447 -24.58 -24.35 6.04
N SER A 448 -25.63 -25.21 6.04
CA SER A 448 -26.18 -25.71 4.78
C SER A 448 -26.45 -24.56 3.84
N PRO A 449 -25.96 -24.61 2.58
CA PRO A 449 -26.13 -23.51 1.65
C PRO A 449 -27.61 -23.24 1.45
N LYS A 450 -28.06 -22.06 1.84
CA LYS A 450 -29.37 -21.54 1.48
C LYS A 450 -29.36 -21.18 0.00
N PRO A 451 -30.49 -21.27 -0.71
CA PRO A 451 -30.57 -20.82 -2.08
C PRO A 451 -30.18 -19.32 -2.16
N ASP A 452 -29.46 -18.94 -3.20
CA ASP A 452 -28.93 -17.57 -3.40
C ASP A 452 -30.02 -16.47 -3.30
N SER A 453 -31.26 -16.82 -3.62
CA SER A 453 -32.42 -15.92 -3.52
C SER A 453 -32.76 -15.48 -2.08
N GLU A 454 -32.32 -16.22 -1.05
CA GLU A 454 -32.56 -15.88 0.34
C GLU A 454 -31.54 -14.88 0.92
N TYR A 455 -30.48 -14.57 0.20
CA TYR A 455 -29.49 -13.59 0.65
C TYR A 455 -29.80 -12.21 0.09
N PHE A 456 -29.70 -11.18 0.94
CA PHE A 456 -29.86 -9.80 0.50
C PHE A 456 -28.82 -9.47 -0.59
N TYR A 457 -29.28 -8.86 -1.70
CA TYR A 457 -28.48 -8.67 -2.91
C TYR A 457 -27.10 -8.02 -2.66
N LEU A 458 -27.03 -7.02 -1.77
CA LEU A 458 -25.76 -6.35 -1.47
C LEU A 458 -24.72 -7.26 -0.81
N PHE A 459 -25.14 -8.34 -0.15
CA PHE A 459 -24.20 -9.31 0.44
C PHE A 459 -23.67 -10.32 -0.57
N ARG A 460 -24.30 -10.42 -1.73
CA ARG A 460 -23.87 -11.24 -2.86
C ARG A 460 -22.80 -10.56 -3.70
N LEU A 461 -22.65 -9.22 -3.59
CA LEU A 461 -21.66 -8.47 -4.36
C LEU A 461 -20.24 -8.98 -4.11
N SER A 462 -19.44 -9.03 -5.19
CA SER A 462 -18.01 -9.31 -5.09
C SER A 462 -17.33 -8.31 -4.16
N TYR A 463 -16.43 -8.80 -3.30
CA TYR A 463 -15.70 -7.99 -2.33
C TYR A 463 -14.86 -6.89 -2.98
N GLN A 464 -14.49 -7.03 -4.24
CA GLN A 464 -13.73 -6.03 -5.00
C GLN A 464 -14.52 -4.72 -5.21
N TRP A 465 -15.86 -4.77 -5.22
CA TRP A 465 -16.70 -3.58 -5.36
C TRP A 465 -16.80 -2.72 -4.11
N TYR A 466 -16.49 -3.26 -2.92
CA TYR A 466 -16.74 -2.54 -1.66
C TYR A 466 -15.98 -1.22 -1.56
N THR A 467 -14.74 -1.17 -2.01
CA THR A 467 -13.93 0.05 -2.01
C THR A 467 -14.48 1.10 -2.98
N LEU A 468 -14.91 0.69 -4.18
CA LEU A 468 -15.55 1.58 -5.14
C LEU A 468 -16.89 2.11 -4.62
N ILE A 469 -17.72 1.26 -4.03
CA ILE A 469 -19.02 1.67 -3.44
C ILE A 469 -18.77 2.69 -2.32
N GLY A 470 -17.85 2.41 -1.41
CA GLY A 470 -17.47 3.34 -0.34
C GLY A 470 -16.97 4.68 -0.87
N PHE A 471 -16.16 4.66 -1.92
CA PHE A 471 -15.69 5.87 -2.61
C PHE A 471 -16.85 6.68 -3.22
N CYS A 472 -17.76 6.03 -3.95
CA CYS A 472 -18.93 6.69 -4.55
C CYS A 472 -19.85 7.30 -3.48
N ILE A 473 -20.13 6.57 -2.39
CA ILE A 473 -20.94 7.08 -1.27
C ILE A 473 -20.27 8.31 -0.65
N THR A 474 -18.95 8.23 -0.38
CA THR A 474 -18.21 9.34 0.24
C THR A 474 -18.21 10.59 -0.63
N ILE A 475 -18.00 10.45 -1.95
CA ILE A 475 -18.04 11.59 -2.88
C ILE A 475 -19.46 12.16 -2.95
N THR A 476 -20.48 11.33 -3.11
CA THR A 476 -21.87 11.78 -3.22
C THR A 476 -22.27 12.56 -1.96
N LEU A 477 -22.04 12.00 -0.78
CA LEU A 477 -22.32 12.68 0.48
C LEU A 477 -21.49 13.97 0.64
N GLY A 478 -20.20 13.93 0.28
CA GLY A 478 -19.32 15.10 0.30
C GLY A 478 -19.81 16.22 -0.64
N CYS A 479 -20.27 15.89 -1.84
CA CYS A 479 -20.85 16.85 -2.77
C CYS A 479 -22.16 17.44 -2.23
N LEU A 480 -23.06 16.61 -1.71
CA LEU A 480 -24.33 17.07 -1.12
C LEU A 480 -24.09 18.00 0.09
N LEU A 481 -23.19 17.63 0.99
CA LEU A 481 -22.82 18.48 2.13
C LEU A 481 -22.13 19.77 1.69
N SER A 482 -21.32 19.75 0.64
CA SER A 482 -20.67 20.94 0.08
C SER A 482 -21.65 21.90 -0.59
N LEU A 483 -22.75 21.40 -1.14
CA LEU A 483 -23.86 22.24 -1.65
C LEU A 483 -24.61 22.91 -0.49
N TYR A 484 -24.80 22.20 0.62
CA TYR A 484 -25.47 22.73 1.81
C TYR A 484 -24.59 23.70 2.62
N TYR A 485 -23.28 23.40 2.73
CA TYR A 485 -22.28 24.23 3.41
C TYR A 485 -21.22 24.72 2.42
N PRO A 486 -21.52 25.75 1.61
CA PRO A 486 -20.57 26.23 0.61
C PRO A 486 -19.33 26.84 1.26
N GLN A 487 -18.16 26.43 0.80
CA GLN A 487 -16.88 26.94 1.27
C GLN A 487 -16.71 28.40 0.80
N LYS A 488 -16.52 29.34 1.73
CA LYS A 488 -16.36 30.77 1.45
C LYS A 488 -14.94 31.15 0.97
N SER A 489 -13.94 30.34 1.21
CA SER A 489 -12.53 30.63 0.88
C SER A 489 -12.12 30.03 -0.47
N LYS A 490 -11.34 30.77 -1.25
CA LYS A 490 -10.70 30.23 -2.46
C LYS A 490 -9.71 29.12 -2.06
N VAL A 491 -9.76 28.01 -2.79
CA VAL A 491 -8.83 26.90 -2.59
C VAL A 491 -7.45 27.31 -3.10
N ASP A 492 -6.43 27.05 -2.30
CA ASP A 492 -5.05 27.26 -2.70
C ASP A 492 -4.69 26.35 -3.89
N GLU A 493 -4.15 26.91 -4.96
CA GLU A 493 -3.72 26.17 -6.15
C GLU A 493 -2.64 25.10 -5.83
N SER A 494 -1.89 25.28 -4.76
CA SER A 494 -0.87 24.33 -4.31
C SER A 494 -1.48 22.98 -3.89
N LEU A 495 -2.73 23.00 -3.43
CA LEU A 495 -3.48 21.83 -3.01
C LEU A 495 -4.14 21.07 -4.17
N LEU A 496 -4.14 21.66 -5.38
CA LEU A 496 -4.70 21.02 -6.55
C LEU A 496 -3.65 20.11 -7.23
N SER A 497 -4.11 18.97 -7.72
CA SER A 497 -3.26 18.12 -8.54
C SER A 497 -2.80 18.88 -9.80
N PRO A 498 -1.55 18.69 -10.27
CA PRO A 498 -1.06 19.39 -11.48
C PRO A 498 -1.90 19.12 -12.72
N VAL A 499 -2.49 17.92 -12.81
CA VAL A 499 -3.38 17.53 -13.91
C VAL A 499 -4.69 18.31 -13.83
N LEU A 500 -5.32 18.30 -12.65
CA LEU A 500 -6.58 19.01 -12.42
C LEU A 500 -6.41 20.53 -12.61
N ASN A 501 -5.30 21.10 -12.14
CA ASN A 501 -5.01 22.53 -12.30
C ASN A 501 -4.87 22.92 -13.78
N ARG A 502 -4.21 22.08 -14.63
CA ARG A 502 -4.16 22.32 -16.08
C ARG A 502 -5.54 22.28 -16.73
N VAL A 503 -6.35 21.30 -16.36
CA VAL A 503 -7.71 21.16 -16.89
C VAL A 503 -8.57 22.36 -16.49
N LEU A 504 -8.55 22.79 -15.23
CA LEU A 504 -9.28 23.95 -14.75
C LEU A 504 -8.83 25.26 -15.43
N LYS A 505 -7.51 25.45 -15.62
CA LYS A 505 -6.97 26.60 -16.35
C LYS A 505 -7.41 26.61 -17.82
N SER A 506 -7.47 25.44 -18.46
CA SER A 506 -7.97 25.31 -19.83
C SER A 506 -9.47 25.67 -19.92
N PHE A 507 -10.30 25.15 -19.01
CA PHE A 507 -11.71 25.49 -18.97
C PHE A 507 -11.96 26.98 -18.69
N ASN A 508 -11.23 27.58 -17.76
CA ASN A 508 -11.36 29.00 -17.45
C ASN A 508 -10.92 29.87 -18.64
N LYS A 509 -9.87 29.46 -19.39
CA LYS A 509 -9.45 30.16 -20.61
C LYS A 509 -10.52 30.08 -21.72
N GLN A 510 -11.15 28.90 -21.89
CA GLN A 510 -12.23 28.75 -22.85
C GLN A 510 -13.47 29.60 -22.47
N LYS A 511 -13.78 29.70 -21.17
CA LYS A 511 -14.89 30.51 -20.69
C LYS A 511 -14.64 32.01 -20.87
N LEU A 512 -13.43 32.46 -20.64
CA LEU A 512 -13.00 33.85 -20.92
C LEU A 512 -13.05 34.17 -22.42
N ASN A 513 -12.59 33.27 -23.27
CA ASN A 513 -12.64 33.44 -24.72
C ASN A 513 -14.10 33.42 -25.24
N ALA A 514 -14.99 32.61 -24.66
CA ALA A 514 -16.42 32.61 -25.00
C ALA A 514 -17.14 33.88 -24.55
N GLN A 515 -16.76 34.45 -23.41
CA GLN A 515 -17.30 35.74 -22.94
C GLN A 515 -16.79 36.89 -23.82
N SER A 516 -15.52 36.93 -24.17
CA SER A 516 -15.00 37.99 -25.06
C SER A 516 -15.60 37.91 -26.47
N SER A 517 -15.89 36.70 -26.98
CA SER A 517 -16.60 36.56 -28.27
C SER A 517 -18.07 36.98 -28.21
N SER A 518 -18.75 36.79 -27.08
CA SER A 518 -20.11 37.24 -26.90
C SER A 518 -20.22 38.77 -26.70
N GLU A 519 -19.23 39.39 -26.06
CA GLU A 519 -19.12 40.84 -25.91
C GLU A 519 -18.78 41.53 -27.25
N SER A 520 -17.89 40.93 -28.07
CA SER A 520 -17.63 41.44 -29.40
C SER A 520 -18.80 41.30 -30.37
N ALA A 521 -19.61 40.24 -30.24
CA ALA A 521 -20.84 40.09 -31.02
C ALA A 521 -21.95 41.05 -30.60
N CYS A 522 -21.99 41.47 -29.33
CA CYS A 522 -22.98 42.48 -28.85
C CYS A 522 -22.65 43.90 -29.28
N CYS A 523 -21.35 44.23 -29.49
CA CYS A 523 -20.91 45.52 -30.00
C CYS A 523 -21.06 45.67 -31.51
N SER A 524 -21.17 44.59 -32.29
CA SER A 524 -21.36 44.64 -33.74
C SER A 524 -22.80 44.80 -34.19
N THR A 525 -23.79 44.73 -33.32
CA THR A 525 -25.22 44.85 -33.66
C THR A 525 -25.80 46.23 -33.36
N ASN A 526 -25.04 47.19 -32.83
CA ASN A 526 -25.50 48.57 -32.54
C ASN A 526 -24.86 49.66 -33.39
N GLY A 527 -24.45 49.35 -34.61
CA GLY A 527 -23.73 50.25 -35.48
C GLY A 527 -24.33 50.48 -36.88
N ASP A 528 -25.69 50.53 -36.98
CA ASP A 528 -26.34 51.06 -38.18
C ASP A 528 -27.69 51.70 -37.75
N GLU A 529 -27.66 53.03 -37.61
CA GLU A 529 -28.74 53.98 -37.82
C GLU A 529 -28.38 55.33 -37.16
N ASN A 530 -27.71 56.24 -37.92
CA ASN A 530 -28.16 57.62 -38.08
C ASN A 530 -27.15 58.41 -38.95
N GLU A 531 -27.52 58.60 -40.22
CA GLU A 531 -27.08 59.71 -41.05
C GLU A 531 -27.77 60.99 -40.60
N GLY A 532 -27.03 62.09 -40.54
CA GLY A 532 -27.63 63.37 -40.51
C GLY A 532 -26.73 64.55 -40.10
N LYS A 533 -25.99 65.10 -41.08
CA LYS A 533 -25.78 66.53 -41.37
C LYS A 533 -25.28 67.51 -40.30
N ASP A 534 -24.25 68.15 -40.74
CA ASP A 534 -23.97 69.59 -40.85
C ASP A 534 -22.94 70.24 -39.90
N THR A 535 -21.88 70.64 -40.58
CA THR A 535 -21.22 71.94 -40.65
C THR A 535 -20.40 72.50 -39.48
N ASN A 536 -19.16 72.75 -39.91
CA ASN A 536 -18.35 73.98 -39.69
C ASN A 536 -17.66 74.26 -38.37
N ASP A 537 -16.42 74.47 -38.65
CA ASP A 537 -15.50 75.51 -38.16
C ASP A 537 -14.44 75.11 -37.11
N ASN A 538 -13.30 75.27 -37.62
CA ASN A 538 -11.93 75.42 -37.14
C ASN A 538 -11.78 76.65 -36.20
N PRO A 539 -10.65 77.01 -35.67
CA PRO A 539 -9.53 76.24 -35.07
C PRO A 539 -9.02 76.86 -33.74
N ASP A 540 -7.91 76.33 -33.33
CA ASP A 540 -6.87 76.98 -32.50
C ASP A 540 -6.74 76.52 -31.04
N ASP A 541 -5.52 76.14 -30.84
CA ASP A 541 -4.55 76.46 -29.80
C ASP A 541 -4.17 75.46 -28.72
N LYS A 542 -2.90 75.09 -28.88
CA LYS A 542 -1.79 75.03 -27.92
C LYS A 542 -1.76 73.94 -26.84
N ASP A 543 -0.72 73.19 -27.07
CA ASP A 543 0.41 72.84 -26.16
C ASP A 543 0.12 72.67 -24.68
N VAL A 544 0.51 71.56 -24.18
CA VAL A 544 1.62 71.41 -23.21
C VAL A 544 1.90 69.95 -22.91
N ASN A 545 3.17 69.58 -23.10
CA ASN A 545 3.95 68.49 -22.52
C ASN A 545 3.46 67.92 -21.20
N ASP A 546 3.54 66.60 -21.02
CA ASP A 546 4.64 66.06 -20.25
C ASP A 546 4.79 64.54 -20.38
N GLN A 547 6.03 64.16 -20.36
CA GLN A 547 6.68 62.88 -20.40
C GLN A 547 6.27 61.98 -19.21
N ASN A 548 6.15 60.67 -19.35
CA ASN A 548 7.18 59.74 -18.93
C ASN A 548 6.86 58.28 -19.15
N HIS A 549 7.78 57.60 -19.78
CA HIS A 549 8.33 56.24 -19.63
C HIS A 549 7.34 55.11 -19.29
N GLY A 550 7.00 54.21 -20.11
CA GLY A 550 7.65 53.23 -20.96
C GLY A 550 8.53 52.22 -20.25
N GLU A 551 8.02 51.00 -20.03
CA GLU A 551 8.87 49.81 -20.12
C GLU A 551 7.98 48.56 -20.39
N ASN A 552 8.23 48.03 -21.55
CA ASN A 552 7.74 46.71 -22.01
C ASN A 552 8.67 45.61 -21.53
N PRO A 553 8.19 44.38 -21.34
CA PRO A 553 9.06 43.22 -21.10
C PRO A 553 9.35 42.46 -22.38
N LEU A 554 10.60 42.17 -22.59
CA LEU A 554 11.19 41.21 -23.55
C LEU A 554 11.17 39.82 -22.96
N GLU A 555 10.62 38.84 -23.63
CA GLU A 555 11.17 37.95 -24.67
C GLU A 555 12.08 36.83 -24.15
N LEU A 556 11.65 35.64 -24.54
CA LEU A 556 12.34 34.36 -24.65
C LEU A 556 13.74 34.49 -25.28
N ASP A 557 14.65 33.62 -24.84
CA ASP A 557 15.44 32.89 -25.82
C ASP A 557 15.92 31.52 -25.31
N ASN A 558 15.73 30.55 -26.20
CA ASN A 558 16.48 29.30 -26.29
C ASN A 558 17.87 29.65 -26.81
N ASP A 559 18.94 28.95 -26.39
CA ASP A 559 19.78 28.25 -27.33
C ASP A 559 20.89 27.41 -26.67
N LEU A 560 21.09 26.35 -27.30
CA LEU A 560 22.11 25.32 -27.33
C LEU A 560 23.56 25.82 -27.51
N VAL A 561 24.50 24.92 -27.17
CA VAL A 561 25.79 24.57 -27.80
C VAL A 561 27.09 24.95 -27.07
N SER A 562 27.68 23.86 -26.60
CA SER A 562 29.06 23.39 -26.76
C SER A 562 30.28 24.18 -26.23
N SER A 563 31.06 23.39 -25.55
CA SER A 563 32.49 23.10 -25.67
C SER A 563 33.53 23.99 -24.96
N SER A 564 34.34 23.22 -24.28
CA SER A 564 35.79 23.23 -24.20
C SER A 564 36.54 24.13 -23.20
N ASN A 565 37.30 23.39 -22.40
CA ASN A 565 38.70 23.60 -22.00
C ASN A 565 39.15 24.87 -21.24
N SER A 566 39.60 24.67 -20.04
CA SER A 566 41.01 24.79 -19.67
C SER A 566 41.19 25.05 -18.17
N THR A 567 41.89 24.18 -17.53
CA THR A 567 42.73 24.42 -16.35
C THR A 567 43.85 25.43 -16.68
N PRO A 568 44.68 25.97 -15.75
CA PRO A 568 45.08 25.50 -14.45
C PRO A 568 45.54 26.54 -13.39
N ILE A 569 46.00 26.03 -12.21
CA ILE A 569 47.22 26.36 -11.46
C ILE A 569 47.14 27.25 -10.20
N HIS A 570 47.61 26.65 -9.14
CA HIS A 570 48.45 27.06 -7.99
C HIS A 570 47.85 27.97 -6.91
N ARG A 571 48.13 27.84 -5.64
CA ARG A 571 49.20 27.24 -4.79
C ARG A 571 48.72 27.25 -3.36
N ARG A 572 49.08 26.26 -2.54
CA ARG A 572 50.02 26.20 -1.39
C ARG A 572 49.53 26.98 -0.16
N ASP A 573 49.70 26.56 1.03
CA ASP A 573 50.54 25.60 1.75
C ASP A 573 49.98 25.41 3.16
N GLU A 574 50.30 24.26 3.73
CA GLU A 574 50.97 23.97 5.04
C GLU A 574 50.12 24.23 6.30
N GLU A 575 50.13 23.47 7.36
CA GLU A 575 51.08 22.52 8.01
C GLU A 575 50.28 21.70 8.99
N THR A 576 50.49 20.44 9.07
CA THR A 576 51.41 19.60 9.83
C THR A 576 51.08 19.44 11.33
N ASN A 577 50.85 18.17 11.67
CA ASN A 577 51.40 17.40 12.78
C ASN A 577 50.97 17.65 14.25
N ARG A 578 50.53 16.63 14.90
CA ARG A 578 51.19 15.71 15.86
C ARG A 578 50.13 14.98 16.68
N ILE A 579 50.06 13.71 16.62
CA ILE A 579 50.82 12.60 17.26
C ILE A 579 50.48 12.41 18.77
N ILE A 580 49.87 11.25 19.04
CA ILE A 580 50.21 10.15 19.98
C ILE A 580 49.82 10.31 21.49
N LYS A 581 49.20 9.20 21.95
CA LYS A 581 49.19 8.52 23.29
C LYS A 581 48.31 9.17 24.38
N THR A 582 47.42 8.41 24.89
CA THR A 582 47.44 7.15 25.67
C THR A 582 46.13 6.43 25.53
#